data_1e029112406ced5e2a710a12a20837ab
#
_entry.id   1e029112406ced5e2a710a12a20837ab
#
_cell.length_a   1.000
_cell.length_b   1.000
_cell.length_c   1.000
_cell.angle_alpha   90.00
_cell.angle_beta   90.00
_cell.angle_gamma   90.00
#
_symmetry.space_group_name_H-M   'P 1'
#
loop_
_entity.id
_entity.type
_entity.pdbx_description
1 polymer ?
#
loop_
_entity_poly.entity_id
_entity_poly.type
_entity_poly.pdbx_seq_one_letter_code
_entity_poly.pdbx_strand_id
1 'polypeptide(L)'
;FFIPKTAPMDMNYADFKSGVKLYVKRVYITDDDKTLLPTYLRFVRGLIDSEDLPLNVSREILQENRIMSAIRNGSVKKLLGEFKKLSTSNPELFTEFIKQYNRPLKEGLYMDYANRDLLLDIVRYKSSEKDGYVSLKEYKERMKEGQKAIYYIAGGKENVLKASPLVAAFRKKGYEVLILDEDIDE
;
A
#
# COMPACT_ATOMS: atom_id res chain seq x y z
N PHE A 1 3.41 -12.31 10.89
CA PHE A 1 3.87 -11.52 9.74
C PHE A 1 4.95 -10.54 10.15
N PHE A 2 5.86 -10.25 9.24
CA PHE A 2 6.83 -9.17 9.37
C PHE A 2 7.11 -8.53 8.00
N ILE A 3 7.73 -7.34 8.02
CA ILE A 3 8.04 -6.58 6.82
C ILE A 3 9.54 -6.31 6.82
N PRO A 4 10.26 -6.65 5.75
CA PRO A 4 11.67 -6.32 5.61
C PRO A 4 11.89 -4.80 5.70
N LYS A 5 13.00 -4.37 6.30
CA LYS A 5 13.35 -2.94 6.37
C LYS A 5 13.58 -2.34 4.97
N THR A 6 14.13 -3.15 4.06
CA THR A 6 14.44 -2.76 2.68
C THR A 6 13.66 -3.65 1.73
N ALA A 7 13.02 -3.06 0.73
CA ALA A 7 12.30 -3.80 -0.30
C ALA A 7 13.28 -4.65 -1.11
N PRO A 8 12.93 -5.91 -1.42
CA PRO A 8 13.70 -6.72 -2.36
C PRO A 8 13.78 -6.03 -3.73
N MET A 9 14.94 -6.10 -4.38
CA MET A 9 15.16 -5.44 -5.68
C MET A 9 14.26 -5.99 -6.78
N ASP A 10 13.85 -7.24 -6.68
CA ASP A 10 12.98 -7.97 -7.60
C ASP A 10 11.49 -7.86 -7.28
N MET A 11 11.10 -7.10 -6.23
CA MET A 11 9.71 -7.02 -5.75
C MET A 11 8.70 -6.60 -6.82
N ASN A 12 9.14 -5.84 -7.82
CA ASN A 12 8.28 -5.34 -8.88
C ASN A 12 8.30 -6.21 -10.15
N TYR A 13 9.01 -7.33 -10.16
CA TYR A 13 9.02 -8.27 -11.28
C TYR A 13 7.80 -9.19 -11.23
N ALA A 14 7.33 -9.60 -12.42
CA ALA A 14 6.12 -10.39 -12.57
C ALA A 14 6.19 -11.79 -11.91
N ASP A 15 7.39 -12.34 -11.77
CA ASP A 15 7.69 -13.64 -11.17
C ASP A 15 8.05 -13.56 -9.68
N PHE A 16 7.94 -12.38 -9.06
CA PHE A 16 8.21 -12.21 -7.66
C PHE A 16 7.28 -13.06 -6.79
N LYS A 17 7.88 -13.88 -5.93
CA LYS A 17 7.14 -14.78 -5.04
C LYS A 17 6.80 -14.10 -3.72
N SER A 18 5.54 -14.23 -3.30
CA SER A 18 5.13 -13.88 -1.94
C SER A 18 5.98 -14.67 -0.94
N GLY A 19 6.36 -14.04 0.16
CA GLY A 19 7.16 -14.72 1.20
C GLY A 19 6.31 -15.19 2.38
N VAL A 20 5.03 -15.43 2.18
CA VAL A 20 4.12 -15.98 3.20
C VAL A 20 3.96 -17.47 2.96
N LYS A 21 4.23 -18.26 4.00
CA LYS A 21 4.12 -19.72 3.97
C LYS A 21 2.80 -20.15 4.60
N LEU A 22 2.14 -21.15 4.00
CA LEU A 22 0.96 -21.79 4.57
C LEU A 22 1.34 -23.10 5.22
N TYR A 23 0.90 -23.28 6.46
CA TYR A 23 0.91 -24.53 7.20
C TYR A 23 -0.53 -24.91 7.57
N VAL A 24 -0.79 -26.19 7.61
CA VAL A 24 -2.03 -26.77 8.14
C VAL A 24 -1.66 -27.79 9.19
N LYS A 25 -2.10 -27.58 10.43
CA LYS A 25 -1.77 -28.46 11.57
C LYS A 25 -0.26 -28.71 11.67
N ARG A 26 0.55 -27.63 11.49
CA ARG A 26 2.02 -27.62 11.49
C ARG A 26 2.68 -28.38 10.33
N VAL A 27 1.91 -28.81 9.32
CA VAL A 27 2.44 -29.42 8.09
C VAL A 27 2.55 -28.34 7.03
N TYR A 28 3.73 -28.20 6.43
CA TYR A 28 3.97 -27.26 5.34
C TYR A 28 3.13 -27.65 4.10
N ILE A 29 2.44 -26.68 3.54
CA ILE A 29 1.59 -26.84 2.35
C ILE A 29 2.18 -26.13 1.14
N THR A 30 2.45 -24.82 1.26
CA THR A 30 2.95 -24.02 0.13
C THR A 30 3.60 -22.70 0.61
N ASP A 31 4.48 -22.12 -0.21
CA ASP A 31 5.05 -20.78 -0.03
C ASP A 31 4.79 -19.85 -1.23
N ASP A 32 4.02 -20.32 -2.21
CA ASP A 32 3.72 -19.57 -3.44
C ASP A 32 2.22 -19.55 -3.70
N ASP A 33 1.44 -19.17 -2.70
CA ASP A 33 0.01 -19.04 -2.87
C ASP A 33 -0.42 -17.57 -2.89
N LYS A 34 -0.73 -17.07 -4.10
CA LYS A 34 -1.28 -15.73 -4.34
C LYS A 34 -2.65 -15.51 -3.68
N THR A 35 -3.27 -16.58 -3.18
CA THR A 35 -4.55 -16.49 -2.46
C THR A 35 -4.39 -16.09 -1.01
N LEU A 36 -3.18 -16.24 -0.42
CA LEU A 36 -2.93 -15.92 0.98
C LEU A 36 -2.99 -14.42 1.27
N LEU A 37 -2.36 -13.62 0.41
CA LEU A 37 -2.41 -12.17 0.46
C LEU A 37 -2.55 -11.60 -0.95
N PRO A 38 -3.21 -10.43 -1.10
CA PRO A 38 -3.28 -9.75 -2.39
C PRO A 38 -1.89 -9.26 -2.84
N THR A 39 -1.72 -9.10 -4.14
CA THR A 39 -0.43 -8.77 -4.78
C THR A 39 0.16 -7.45 -4.28
N TYR A 40 -0.66 -6.50 -3.89
CA TYR A 40 -0.19 -5.23 -3.35
C TYR A 40 0.45 -5.36 -1.94
N LEU A 41 0.28 -6.52 -1.27
CA LEU A 41 0.96 -6.87 -0.01
C LEU A 41 2.10 -7.89 -0.21
N ARG A 42 2.61 -8.05 -1.44
CA ARG A 42 3.66 -9.03 -1.78
C ARG A 42 4.96 -8.88 -1.00
N PHE A 43 5.19 -7.72 -0.41
CA PHE A 43 6.35 -7.45 0.44
C PHE A 43 6.25 -8.04 1.85
N VAL A 44 5.07 -8.49 2.27
CA VAL A 44 4.87 -9.11 3.58
C VAL A 44 5.49 -10.50 3.60
N ARG A 45 6.14 -10.82 4.71
CA ARG A 45 6.77 -12.11 4.99
C ARG A 45 6.17 -12.74 6.22
N GLY A 46 6.28 -14.05 6.31
CA GLY A 46 5.81 -14.78 7.50
C GLY A 46 5.17 -16.10 7.20
N LEU A 47 4.29 -16.52 8.08
CA LEU A 47 3.55 -17.77 7.93
C LEU A 47 2.13 -17.63 8.46
N ILE A 48 1.27 -18.50 7.93
CA ILE A 48 -0.07 -18.78 8.41
C ILE A 48 -0.09 -20.26 8.78
N ASP A 49 -0.56 -20.60 9.96
CA ASP A 49 -0.85 -22.00 10.36
C ASP A 49 -2.32 -22.09 10.75
N SER A 50 -3.06 -22.96 10.09
CA SER A 50 -4.49 -23.15 10.30
C SER A 50 -4.78 -24.58 10.75
N GLU A 51 -5.53 -24.73 11.84
CA GLU A 51 -6.01 -26.04 12.31
C GLU A 51 -7.31 -26.45 11.62
N ASP A 52 -8.05 -25.51 11.05
CA ASP A 52 -9.38 -25.72 10.47
C ASP A 52 -9.34 -26.16 9.00
N LEU A 53 -8.19 -25.98 8.33
CA LEU A 53 -8.04 -26.44 6.95
C LEU A 53 -7.77 -27.95 6.90
N PRO A 54 -8.30 -28.66 5.88
CA PRO A 54 -7.99 -30.07 5.68
C PRO A 54 -6.56 -30.24 5.13
N LEU A 55 -5.85 -31.30 5.55
CA LEU A 55 -4.46 -31.58 5.12
C LEU A 55 -4.34 -31.96 3.63
N ASN A 56 -5.41 -32.45 3.01
CA ASN A 56 -5.43 -32.83 1.59
C ASN A 56 -5.78 -31.66 0.65
N VAL A 57 -5.34 -30.47 0.99
CA VAL A 57 -5.68 -29.24 0.24
C VAL A 57 -4.91 -29.19 -1.06
N SER A 58 -5.61 -29.24 -2.20
CA SER A 58 -5.06 -28.86 -3.49
C SER A 58 -5.15 -27.32 -3.67
N ARG A 59 -4.37 -26.76 -4.60
CA ARG A 59 -4.43 -25.32 -4.94
C ARG A 59 -5.85 -24.85 -5.28
N GLU A 60 -6.62 -25.67 -5.99
CA GLU A 60 -8.01 -25.39 -6.37
C GLU A 60 -8.92 -25.30 -5.13
N ILE A 61 -8.76 -26.22 -4.18
CA ILE A 61 -9.52 -26.22 -2.92
C ILE A 61 -9.20 -24.97 -2.08
N LEU A 62 -7.96 -24.51 -2.08
CA LEU A 62 -7.58 -23.30 -1.35
C LEU A 62 -8.27 -22.05 -1.90
N GLN A 63 -8.44 -21.94 -3.22
CA GLN A 63 -9.03 -20.76 -3.87
C GLN A 63 -10.52 -20.60 -3.57
N GLU A 64 -11.26 -21.68 -3.41
CA GLU A 64 -12.71 -21.68 -3.17
C GLU A 64 -13.07 -21.85 -1.68
N ASN A 65 -12.09 -22.00 -0.80
CA ASN A 65 -12.35 -22.32 0.60
C ASN A 65 -12.74 -21.07 1.40
N ARG A 66 -13.90 -21.11 2.05
CA ARG A 66 -14.40 -20.01 2.91
C ARG A 66 -13.46 -19.68 4.07
N ILE A 67 -12.79 -20.68 4.63
CA ILE A 67 -11.81 -20.48 5.72
C ILE A 67 -10.62 -19.70 5.21
N MET A 68 -10.11 -20.03 4.02
CA MET A 68 -9.02 -19.27 3.37
C MET A 68 -9.41 -17.82 3.09
N SER A 69 -10.62 -17.60 2.59
CA SER A 69 -11.14 -16.24 2.37
C SER A 69 -11.23 -15.45 3.67
N ALA A 70 -11.68 -16.09 4.76
CA ALA A 70 -11.75 -15.46 6.07
C ALA A 70 -10.34 -15.12 6.62
N ILE A 71 -9.38 -16.05 6.50
CA ILE A 71 -7.98 -15.85 6.89
C ILE A 71 -7.35 -14.70 6.10
N ARG A 72 -7.53 -14.70 4.77
CA ARG A 72 -7.03 -13.65 3.89
C ARG A 72 -7.59 -12.28 4.29
N ASN A 73 -8.91 -12.16 4.37
CA ASN A 73 -9.57 -10.89 4.68
C ASN A 73 -9.18 -10.38 6.08
N GLY A 74 -9.12 -11.27 7.07
CA GLY A 74 -8.66 -10.94 8.42
C GLY A 74 -7.22 -10.48 8.45
N SER A 75 -6.33 -11.18 7.72
CA SER A 75 -4.91 -10.83 7.61
C SER A 75 -4.70 -9.47 6.94
N VAL A 76 -5.39 -9.21 5.82
CA VAL A 76 -5.34 -7.93 5.11
C VAL A 76 -5.79 -6.80 6.02
N LYS A 77 -6.96 -6.94 6.64
CA LYS A 77 -7.50 -5.90 7.54
C LYS A 77 -6.57 -5.63 8.73
N LYS A 78 -5.99 -6.67 9.31
CA LYS A 78 -5.04 -6.55 10.42
C LYS A 78 -3.77 -5.83 9.99
N LEU A 79 -3.17 -6.22 8.86
CA LEU A 79 -1.95 -5.60 8.33
C LEU A 79 -2.17 -4.11 8.02
N LEU A 80 -3.22 -3.76 7.29
CA LEU A 80 -3.54 -2.37 6.97
C LEU A 80 -3.84 -1.56 8.24
N GLY A 81 -4.54 -2.16 9.22
CA GLY A 81 -4.77 -1.53 10.53
C GLY A 81 -3.48 -1.22 11.27
N GLU A 82 -2.50 -2.13 11.27
CA GLU A 82 -1.19 -1.89 11.88
C GLU A 82 -0.38 -0.82 11.12
N PHE A 83 -0.45 -0.75 9.79
CA PHE A 83 0.19 0.32 9.01
C PHE A 83 -0.41 1.69 9.33
N LYS A 84 -1.73 1.78 9.41
CA LYS A 84 -2.41 3.00 9.85
C LYS A 84 -2.01 3.40 11.26
N LYS A 85 -1.95 2.45 12.20
CA LYS A 85 -1.50 2.69 13.56
C LYS A 85 -0.05 3.18 13.59
N LEU A 86 0.83 2.57 12.79
CA LEU A 86 2.24 2.95 12.68
C LEU A 86 2.40 4.40 12.23
N SER A 87 1.53 4.90 11.33
CA SER A 87 1.58 6.28 10.84
C SER A 87 1.40 7.34 11.94
N THR A 88 0.76 6.96 13.04
CA THR A 88 0.54 7.86 14.19
C THR A 88 1.46 7.54 15.37
N SER A 89 1.76 6.26 15.62
CA SER A 89 2.56 5.85 16.78
C SER A 89 4.08 6.00 16.57
N ASN A 90 4.55 5.90 15.31
CA ASN A 90 5.96 6.10 14.95
C ASN A 90 6.09 6.66 13.53
N PRO A 91 5.90 7.99 13.35
CA PRO A 91 5.91 8.62 12.02
C PRO A 91 7.25 8.49 11.28
N GLU A 92 8.36 8.42 11.99
CA GLU A 92 9.68 8.27 11.37
C GLU A 92 9.81 6.88 10.72
N LEU A 93 9.51 5.81 11.47
CA LEU A 93 9.50 4.46 10.94
C LEU A 93 8.47 4.29 9.83
N PHE A 94 7.32 4.94 9.95
CA PHE A 94 6.30 4.94 8.91
C PHE A 94 6.80 5.62 7.63
N THR A 95 7.54 6.71 7.74
CA THR A 95 8.15 7.38 6.57
C THR A 95 9.14 6.46 5.85
N GLU A 96 9.99 5.75 6.59
CA GLU A 96 10.90 4.76 6.01
C GLU A 96 10.13 3.60 5.33
N PHE A 97 9.06 3.14 5.94
CA PHE A 97 8.16 2.14 5.37
C PHE A 97 7.54 2.63 4.05
N ILE A 98 7.01 3.85 4.01
CA ILE A 98 6.41 4.45 2.80
C ILE A 98 7.44 4.61 1.68
N LYS A 99 8.67 5.02 1.97
CA LYS A 99 9.74 5.10 0.95
C LYS A 99 9.96 3.77 0.21
N GLN A 100 9.73 2.65 0.87
CA GLN A 100 9.94 1.31 0.30
C GLN A 100 8.67 0.72 -0.34
N TYR A 101 7.49 0.98 0.25
CA TYR A 101 6.28 0.19 -0.01
C TYR A 101 5.06 1.01 -0.44
N ASN A 102 5.20 2.34 -0.65
CA ASN A 102 4.09 3.20 -1.06
C ASN A 102 3.49 2.75 -2.41
N ARG A 103 4.35 2.48 -3.40
CA ARG A 103 3.92 2.05 -4.73
C ARG A 103 3.04 0.79 -4.70
N PRO A 104 3.46 -0.35 -4.13
CA PRO A 104 2.58 -1.52 -4.04
C PRO A 104 1.30 -1.25 -3.24
N LEU A 105 1.33 -0.42 -2.19
CA LEU A 105 0.11 -0.04 -1.47
C LEU A 105 -0.87 0.77 -2.35
N LYS A 106 -0.37 1.65 -3.23
CA LYS A 106 -1.19 2.37 -4.21
C LYS A 106 -1.85 1.43 -5.22
N GLU A 107 -1.18 0.34 -5.63
CA GLU A 107 -1.81 -0.70 -6.45
C GLU A 107 -3.08 -1.26 -5.79
N GLY A 108 -3.10 -1.35 -4.46
CA GLY A 108 -4.27 -1.77 -3.71
C GLY A 108 -5.50 -0.88 -3.89
N LEU A 109 -5.33 0.42 -4.20
CA LEU A 109 -6.44 1.34 -4.47
C LEU A 109 -7.26 0.93 -5.71
N TYR A 110 -6.64 0.23 -6.65
CA TYR A 110 -7.28 -0.28 -7.88
C TYR A 110 -7.81 -1.70 -7.74
N MET A 111 -7.22 -2.49 -6.84
CA MET A 111 -7.49 -3.94 -6.73
C MET A 111 -8.41 -4.30 -5.57
N ASP A 112 -8.42 -3.52 -4.50
CA ASP A 112 -9.10 -3.86 -3.23
C ASP A 112 -10.09 -2.76 -2.82
N TYR A 113 -11.22 -2.74 -3.48
CA TYR A 113 -12.28 -1.77 -3.20
C TYR A 113 -12.83 -1.88 -1.77
N ALA A 114 -12.81 -3.08 -1.18
CA ALA A 114 -13.31 -3.29 0.19
C ALA A 114 -12.45 -2.58 1.26
N ASN A 115 -11.16 -2.41 1.00
CA ASN A 115 -10.21 -1.77 1.91
C ASN A 115 -9.72 -0.41 1.40
N ARG A 116 -10.34 0.14 0.36
CA ARG A 116 -9.89 1.37 -0.33
C ARG A 116 -9.76 2.56 0.61
N ASP A 117 -10.72 2.79 1.48
CA ASP A 117 -10.69 3.91 2.42
C ASP A 117 -9.52 3.79 3.41
N LEU A 118 -9.27 2.57 3.88
CA LEU A 118 -8.13 2.30 4.76
C LEU A 118 -6.78 2.48 4.03
N LEU A 119 -6.71 2.08 2.77
CA LEU A 119 -5.52 2.31 1.93
C LEU A 119 -5.30 3.81 1.67
N LEU A 120 -6.35 4.60 1.42
CA LEU A 120 -6.26 6.06 1.26
C LEU A 120 -5.71 6.75 2.51
N ASP A 121 -6.00 6.23 3.70
CA ASP A 121 -5.41 6.74 4.94
C ASP A 121 -3.91 6.42 5.09
N ILE A 122 -3.44 5.35 4.44
CA ILE A 122 -2.06 4.84 4.56
C ILE A 122 -1.15 5.42 3.47
N VAL A 123 -1.57 5.42 2.21
CA VAL A 123 -0.75 5.89 1.09
C VAL A 123 -0.35 7.36 1.24
N ARG A 124 0.77 7.71 0.66
CA ARG A 124 1.32 9.07 0.75
C ARG A 124 1.64 9.60 -0.64
N TYR A 125 1.63 10.92 -0.73
CA TYR A 125 1.93 11.68 -1.94
C TYR A 125 2.99 12.72 -1.64
N LYS A 126 3.67 13.21 -2.65
CA LYS A 126 4.55 14.37 -2.53
C LYS A 126 3.74 15.66 -2.75
N SER A 127 4.29 16.78 -2.34
CA SER A 127 3.59 18.06 -2.33
C SER A 127 4.47 19.17 -2.90
N SER A 128 3.83 20.20 -3.48
CA SER A 128 4.47 21.42 -3.89
C SER A 128 4.90 22.32 -2.72
N GLU A 129 4.29 22.14 -1.53
CA GLU A 129 4.46 23.01 -0.36
C GLU A 129 5.25 22.36 0.78
N LYS A 130 5.34 21.04 0.79
CA LYS A 130 6.03 20.26 1.82
C LYS A 130 7.09 19.37 1.22
N ASP A 131 8.21 19.27 1.88
CA ASP A 131 9.20 18.26 1.57
C ASP A 131 8.79 16.91 2.14
N GLY A 132 9.13 15.85 1.40
CA GLY A 132 8.78 14.49 1.76
C GLY A 132 7.34 14.10 1.38
N TYR A 133 6.73 13.27 2.21
CA TYR A 133 5.43 12.69 1.96
C TYR A 133 4.33 13.34 2.79
N VAL A 134 3.14 13.51 2.19
CA VAL A 134 1.93 14.02 2.83
C VAL A 134 0.77 13.05 2.64
N SER A 135 -0.16 13.02 3.59
CA SER A 135 -1.44 12.32 3.45
C SER A 135 -2.50 13.23 2.81
N LEU A 136 -3.56 12.63 2.27
CA LEU A 136 -4.74 13.38 1.80
C LEU A 136 -5.42 14.15 2.94
N LYS A 137 -5.37 13.61 4.17
CA LYS A 137 -5.90 14.28 5.35
C LYS A 137 -5.14 15.59 5.63
N GLU A 138 -3.81 15.54 5.69
CA GLU A 138 -2.96 16.73 5.89
C GLU A 138 -3.14 17.75 4.77
N TYR A 139 -3.28 17.30 3.52
CA TYR A 139 -3.59 18.19 2.40
C TYR A 139 -4.93 18.91 2.65
N LYS A 140 -5.99 18.18 3.01
CA LYS A 140 -7.32 18.75 3.28
C LYS A 140 -7.29 19.76 4.42
N GLU A 141 -6.52 19.52 5.47
CA GLU A 141 -6.34 20.45 6.60
C GLU A 141 -5.67 21.77 6.18
N ARG A 142 -4.89 21.75 5.10
CA ARG A 142 -4.22 22.94 4.54
C ARG A 142 -4.97 23.60 3.37
N MET A 143 -6.10 23.02 2.95
CA MET A 143 -6.90 23.62 1.87
C MET A 143 -7.35 25.03 2.25
N LYS A 144 -7.32 25.93 1.26
CA LYS A 144 -7.78 27.32 1.43
C LYS A 144 -9.30 27.38 1.56
N GLU A 145 -9.77 28.38 2.27
CA GLU A 145 -11.20 28.69 2.30
C GLU A 145 -11.74 28.88 0.87
N GLY A 146 -12.84 28.20 0.58
CA GLY A 146 -13.45 28.19 -0.77
C GLY A 146 -12.78 27.27 -1.78
N GLN A 147 -11.68 26.57 -1.44
CA GLN A 147 -11.08 25.54 -2.31
C GLN A 147 -12.00 24.33 -2.40
N LYS A 148 -12.44 23.98 -3.62
CA LYS A 148 -13.45 22.92 -3.86
C LYS A 148 -12.85 21.60 -4.26
N ALA A 149 -11.55 21.54 -4.61
CA ALA A 149 -10.91 20.35 -5.15
C ALA A 149 -9.48 20.17 -4.64
N ILE A 150 -9.00 18.93 -4.67
CA ILE A 150 -7.60 18.57 -4.51
C ILE A 150 -6.93 18.80 -5.87
N TYR A 151 -5.86 19.58 -5.90
CA TYR A 151 -5.07 19.82 -7.10
C TYR A 151 -3.88 18.86 -7.14
N TYR A 152 -3.62 18.28 -8.30
CA TYR A 152 -2.49 17.38 -8.50
C TYR A 152 -1.89 17.54 -9.89
N ILE A 153 -0.66 17.07 -10.05
CA ILE A 153 0.04 16.95 -11.34
C ILE A 153 0.71 15.57 -11.39
N ALA A 154 0.60 14.89 -12.52
CA ALA A 154 1.18 13.56 -12.77
C ALA A 154 1.99 13.56 -14.08
N GLY A 155 2.64 12.42 -14.40
CA GLY A 155 3.30 12.22 -15.70
C GLY A 155 4.77 12.65 -15.72
N GLY A 156 5.52 12.44 -14.64
CA GLY A 156 6.94 12.75 -14.64
C GLY A 156 7.63 12.61 -13.29
N LYS A 157 8.93 12.88 -13.27
CA LYS A 157 9.72 12.85 -12.04
C LYS A 157 9.40 14.05 -11.15
N GLU A 158 9.48 13.88 -9.84
CA GLU A 158 9.18 14.91 -8.83
C GLU A 158 9.78 16.29 -9.13
N ASN A 159 11.07 16.33 -9.43
CA ASN A 159 11.77 17.60 -9.69
C ASN A 159 11.23 18.33 -10.94
N VAL A 160 10.86 17.58 -11.98
CA VAL A 160 10.27 18.13 -13.22
C VAL A 160 8.87 18.65 -12.95
N LEU A 161 8.05 17.86 -12.25
CA LEU A 161 6.69 18.25 -11.90
C LEU A 161 6.66 19.47 -10.98
N LYS A 162 7.52 19.53 -9.96
CA LYS A 162 7.66 20.70 -9.06
C LYS A 162 8.10 21.96 -9.79
N ALA A 163 8.91 21.84 -10.84
CA ALA A 163 9.36 22.97 -11.67
C ALA A 163 8.33 23.42 -12.73
N SER A 164 7.19 22.74 -12.85
CA SER A 164 6.17 23.06 -13.84
C SER A 164 5.60 24.46 -13.64
N PRO A 165 5.45 25.27 -14.73
CA PRO A 165 4.76 26.55 -14.68
C PRO A 165 3.33 26.47 -14.12
N LEU A 166 2.64 25.34 -14.33
CA LEU A 166 1.31 25.10 -13.77
C LEU A 166 1.36 25.05 -12.24
N VAL A 167 2.30 24.32 -11.67
CA VAL A 167 2.51 24.27 -10.21
C VAL A 167 2.83 25.64 -9.67
N ALA A 168 3.74 26.38 -10.34
CA ALA A 168 4.09 27.75 -9.95
C ALA A 168 2.87 28.69 -9.98
N ALA A 169 1.99 28.56 -10.97
CA ALA A 169 0.76 29.36 -11.05
C ALA A 169 -0.22 29.09 -9.91
N PHE A 170 -0.38 27.82 -9.51
CA PHE A 170 -1.22 27.44 -8.37
C PHE A 170 -0.61 27.91 -7.05
N ARG A 171 0.70 27.75 -6.86
CA ARG A 171 1.43 28.25 -5.67
C ARG A 171 1.30 29.78 -5.50
N LYS A 172 1.37 30.54 -6.58
CA LYS A 172 1.15 32.01 -6.54
C LYS A 172 -0.26 32.37 -6.03
N LYS A 173 -1.25 31.50 -6.24
CA LYS A 173 -2.61 31.66 -5.70
C LYS A 173 -2.75 31.06 -4.29
N GLY A 174 -1.66 30.53 -3.73
CA GLY A 174 -1.64 29.91 -2.40
C GLY A 174 -2.27 28.51 -2.34
N TYR A 175 -2.41 27.83 -3.48
CA TYR A 175 -2.92 26.46 -3.53
C TYR A 175 -1.77 25.46 -3.53
N GLU A 176 -1.87 24.45 -2.66
CA GLU A 176 -1.01 23.28 -2.66
C GLU A 176 -1.38 22.35 -3.84
N VAL A 177 -0.37 21.75 -4.48
CA VAL A 177 -0.53 20.78 -5.57
C VAL A 177 0.17 19.49 -5.15
N LEU A 178 -0.54 18.36 -5.21
CA LEU A 178 0.06 17.05 -5.03
C LEU A 178 0.92 16.69 -6.26
N ILE A 179 2.06 16.11 -5.99
CA ILE A 179 3.03 15.68 -7.01
C ILE A 179 2.94 14.15 -7.09
N LEU A 180 2.37 13.66 -8.16
CA LEU A 180 2.13 12.25 -8.42
C LEU A 180 3.23 11.77 -9.37
N ASP A 181 4.33 11.29 -8.79
CA ASP A 181 5.57 10.98 -9.53
C ASP A 181 5.84 9.47 -9.67
N GLU A 182 4.91 8.65 -9.24
CA GLU A 182 4.96 7.19 -9.43
C GLU A 182 4.08 6.80 -10.63
N ASP A 183 4.55 5.90 -11.51
CA ASP A 183 3.83 5.45 -12.70
C ASP A 183 2.41 4.95 -12.39
N ILE A 184 2.19 4.41 -11.20
CA ILE A 184 0.88 3.93 -10.73
C ILE A 184 -0.11 5.07 -10.46
N ASP A 185 0.34 6.30 -10.41
CA ASP A 185 -0.51 7.48 -10.14
C ASP A 185 -1.19 8.01 -11.41
N GLU A 186 -0.78 7.59 -12.60
CA GLU A 186 -1.40 7.92 -13.89
C GLU A 186 -2.65 7.07 -14.14
#